data_75fe8a8e21527432c6a22fcf6c4aee0b
#
_entry.id   75fe8a8e21527432c6a22fcf6c4aee0b
#
_cell.length_a   1.000
_cell.length_b   1.000
_cell.length_c   1.000
_cell.angle_alpha   90.00
_cell.angle_beta   90.00
_cell.angle_gamma   90.00
#
_symmetry.space_group_name_H-M   'P 1'
#
loop_
_entity.id
_entity.type
_entity.pdbx_description
1 polymer ?
#
loop_
_entity_poly.entity_id
_entity_poly.type
_entity_poly.pdbx_seq_one_letter_code
_entity_poly.pdbx_strand_id
1 'polypeptide(L)'
;MPEYIAEFDMPPSVAPEEFNLAPFAPWGGVHSRESELGQDRLLIRFESETTPGAVAFAIGLAQLHGLTLDGLHVELAENYDARSDGYTFQTMTVPEAAETLGITQQAVLHRIKVGSLRARKNGRDWRIPRAAVAKAL
;
A
#
# COMPACT_ATOMS: atom_id res chain seq x y z
N MET A 1 -7.40 6.11 22.71
CA MET A 1 -8.18 5.40 21.66
C MET A 1 -7.23 4.75 20.67
N PRO A 2 -7.51 3.55 20.21
CA PRO A 2 -6.71 2.92 19.16
C PRO A 2 -6.76 3.72 17.87
N GLU A 3 -5.67 3.67 17.13
CA GLU A 3 -5.58 4.27 15.81
C GLU A 3 -5.87 3.22 14.74
N TYR A 4 -6.63 3.60 13.73
CA TYR A 4 -7.03 2.76 12.61
C TYR A 4 -6.57 3.36 11.29
N ILE A 5 -6.38 2.50 10.32
CA ILE A 5 -6.21 2.89 8.92
C ILE A 5 -7.42 2.40 8.15
N ALA A 6 -7.98 3.26 7.31
CA ALA A 6 -8.98 2.90 6.33
C ALA A 6 -8.37 3.03 4.93
N GLU A 7 -8.56 2.00 4.13
CA GLU A 7 -8.14 1.93 2.75
C GLU A 7 -9.39 1.87 1.88
N PHE A 8 -9.60 2.93 1.11
CA PHE A 8 -10.72 3.03 0.19
C PHE A 8 -10.25 2.65 -1.21
N ASP A 9 -10.80 1.58 -1.76
CA ASP A 9 -10.54 1.19 -3.14
C ASP A 9 -11.62 1.78 -4.02
N MET A 10 -11.22 2.55 -5.01
CA MET A 10 -12.11 3.29 -5.90
C MET A 10 -11.93 2.84 -7.34
N PRO A 11 -12.98 2.99 -8.20
CA PRO A 11 -12.81 2.74 -9.63
C PRO A 11 -11.68 3.56 -10.23
N PRO A 12 -11.03 3.10 -11.28
CA PRO A 12 -9.98 3.87 -11.95
C PRO A 12 -10.51 5.23 -12.41
N SER A 13 -9.79 6.30 -12.03
CA SER A 13 -10.09 7.64 -12.46
C SER A 13 -9.38 7.95 -13.78
N VAL A 14 -10.04 8.70 -14.64
CA VAL A 14 -9.45 9.17 -15.90
C VAL A 14 -8.33 10.19 -15.64
N ALA A 15 -8.47 10.95 -14.55
CA ALA A 15 -7.52 11.98 -14.16
C ALA A 15 -7.19 11.86 -12.66
N PRO A 16 -6.34 10.88 -12.26
CA PRO A 16 -6.03 10.66 -10.85
C PRO A 16 -5.34 11.85 -10.19
N GLU A 17 -4.64 12.66 -10.95
CA GLU A 17 -4.00 13.89 -10.47
C GLU A 17 -5.01 14.96 -10.07
N GLU A 18 -6.25 14.85 -10.51
CA GLU A 18 -7.34 15.78 -10.14
C GLU A 18 -8.06 15.36 -8.86
N PHE A 19 -7.67 14.23 -8.26
CA PHE A 19 -8.29 13.79 -7.00
C PHE A 19 -8.03 14.82 -5.90
N ASN A 20 -9.12 15.32 -5.31
CA ASN A 20 -9.02 16.34 -4.27
C ASN A 20 -8.78 15.71 -2.89
N LEU A 21 -7.56 15.80 -2.39
CA LEU A 21 -7.16 15.31 -1.08
C LEU A 21 -7.50 16.27 0.07
N ALA A 22 -7.87 17.51 -0.22
CA ALA A 22 -8.09 18.52 0.80
C ALA A 22 -9.08 18.09 1.90
N PRO A 23 -10.24 17.44 1.59
CA PRO A 23 -11.17 16.97 2.62
C PRO A 23 -10.58 15.94 3.58
N PHE A 24 -9.54 15.23 3.16
CA PHE A 24 -8.94 14.12 3.91
C PHE A 24 -7.64 14.51 4.61
N ALA A 25 -7.20 15.75 4.44
CA ALA A 25 -5.98 16.26 5.08
C ALA A 25 -5.95 16.11 6.60
N PRO A 26 -7.07 16.34 7.35
CA PRO A 26 -7.09 16.15 8.80
C PRO A 26 -6.73 14.73 9.25
N TRP A 27 -6.91 13.73 8.37
CA TRP A 27 -6.61 12.33 8.65
C TRP A 27 -5.42 11.82 7.86
N GLY A 28 -4.54 12.72 7.41
CA GLY A 28 -3.33 12.36 6.70
C GLY A 28 -3.58 11.62 5.39
N GLY A 29 -4.59 12.04 4.63
CA GLY A 29 -4.99 11.37 3.40
C GLY A 29 -3.88 11.21 2.40
N VAL A 30 -3.72 10.01 1.86
CA VAL A 30 -2.76 9.67 0.82
C VAL A 30 -3.50 8.99 -0.33
N HIS A 31 -3.40 9.56 -1.52
CA HIS A 31 -3.96 8.98 -2.74
C HIS A 31 -2.87 8.29 -3.54
N SER A 32 -3.15 7.09 -4.00
CA SER A 32 -2.25 6.34 -4.86
C SER A 32 -3.02 5.61 -5.94
N ARG A 33 -2.33 5.27 -7.02
CA ARG A 33 -2.88 4.43 -8.08
C ARG A 33 -2.00 3.21 -8.24
N GLU A 34 -2.62 2.04 -8.14
CA GLU A 34 -1.92 0.79 -8.45
C GLU A 34 -1.85 0.65 -9.97
N SER A 35 -0.63 0.77 -10.52
CA SER A 35 -0.41 0.89 -11.96
C SER A 35 -0.84 -0.33 -12.75
N GLU A 36 -0.79 -1.52 -12.18
CA GLU A 36 -1.15 -2.77 -12.88
C GLU A 36 -2.65 -2.95 -13.03
N LEU A 37 -3.43 -2.53 -12.02
CA LEU A 37 -4.88 -2.67 -12.01
C LEU A 37 -5.60 -1.37 -12.36
N GLY A 38 -4.88 -0.25 -12.39
CA GLY A 38 -5.46 1.07 -12.63
C GLY A 38 -6.40 1.52 -11.53
N GLN A 39 -6.39 0.85 -10.38
CA GLN A 39 -7.29 1.14 -9.28
C GLN A 39 -6.79 2.29 -8.44
N ASP A 40 -7.63 3.26 -8.15
CA ASP A 40 -7.33 4.36 -7.26
C ASP A 40 -7.55 3.94 -5.81
N ARG A 41 -6.69 4.41 -4.92
CA ARG A 41 -6.72 4.05 -3.51
C ARG A 41 -6.49 5.28 -2.66
N LEU A 42 -7.33 5.45 -1.65
CA LEU A 42 -7.19 6.51 -0.65
C LEU A 42 -6.94 5.86 0.71
N LEU A 43 -5.92 6.31 1.41
CA LEU A 43 -5.59 5.88 2.77
C LEU A 43 -5.81 7.05 3.73
N ILE A 44 -6.48 6.79 4.85
CA ILE A 44 -6.60 7.74 5.95
C ILE A 44 -6.24 7.06 7.27
N ARG A 45 -5.87 7.87 8.24
CA ARG A 45 -5.50 7.42 9.58
C ARG A 45 -6.31 8.21 10.60
N PHE A 46 -6.98 7.51 11.52
CA PHE A 46 -7.88 8.13 12.49
C PHE A 46 -8.01 7.28 13.76
N GLU A 47 -8.54 7.89 14.81
CA GLU A 47 -8.78 7.18 16.07
C GLU A 47 -10.24 6.76 16.20
N SER A 48 -10.47 5.59 16.79
CA SER A 48 -11.80 5.08 17.12
C SER A 48 -11.71 4.17 18.32
N GLU A 49 -12.77 4.12 19.12
CA GLU A 49 -12.81 3.24 20.30
C GLU A 49 -12.92 1.77 19.93
N THR A 50 -13.60 1.47 18.82
CA THR A 50 -13.88 0.09 18.39
C THR A 50 -13.71 -0.06 16.89
N THR A 51 -13.49 -1.30 16.45
CA THR A 51 -13.43 -1.60 15.01
C THR A 51 -14.76 -1.31 14.30
N PRO A 52 -15.94 -1.71 14.83
CA PRO A 52 -17.21 -1.30 14.21
C PRO A 52 -17.37 0.21 14.09
N GLY A 53 -16.94 0.97 15.10
CA GLY A 53 -16.95 2.43 15.06
C GLY A 53 -16.04 2.98 13.99
N ALA A 54 -14.86 2.39 13.82
CA ALA A 54 -13.93 2.77 12.76
C ALA A 54 -14.52 2.54 11.37
N VAL A 55 -15.16 1.41 11.16
CA VAL A 55 -15.84 1.09 9.89
C VAL A 55 -16.96 2.08 9.61
N ALA A 56 -17.79 2.37 10.61
CA ALA A 56 -18.88 3.34 10.48
C ALA A 56 -18.37 4.74 10.12
N PHE A 57 -17.29 5.17 10.75
CA PHE A 57 -16.63 6.44 10.47
C PHE A 57 -16.14 6.48 9.01
N ALA A 58 -15.44 5.46 8.56
CA ALA A 58 -14.91 5.39 7.20
C ALA A 58 -16.04 5.42 6.15
N ILE A 59 -17.10 4.65 6.36
CA ILE A 59 -18.26 4.64 5.44
C ILE A 59 -18.92 6.01 5.41
N GLY A 60 -19.15 6.61 6.58
CA GLY A 60 -19.76 7.94 6.69
C GLY A 60 -18.95 9.01 5.98
N LEU A 61 -17.63 8.96 6.12
CA LEU A 61 -16.73 9.90 5.45
C LEU A 61 -16.78 9.75 3.93
N ALA A 62 -16.79 8.51 3.45
CA ALA A 62 -16.92 8.22 2.02
C ALA A 62 -18.24 8.75 1.46
N GLN A 63 -19.33 8.53 2.16
CA GLN A 63 -20.65 9.02 1.77
C GLN A 63 -20.72 10.54 1.77
N LEU A 64 -20.16 11.18 2.80
CA LEU A 64 -20.15 12.64 2.94
C LEU A 64 -19.45 13.31 1.74
N HIS A 65 -18.37 12.70 1.26
CA HIS A 65 -17.57 13.25 0.15
C HIS A 65 -17.89 12.62 -1.20
N GLY A 66 -18.94 11.83 -1.28
CA GLY A 66 -19.41 11.26 -2.55
C GLY A 66 -18.44 10.28 -3.20
N LEU A 67 -17.63 9.58 -2.41
CA LEU A 67 -16.71 8.58 -2.95
C LEU A 67 -17.46 7.35 -3.43
N THR A 68 -17.16 6.91 -4.65
CA THR A 68 -17.61 5.62 -5.15
C THR A 68 -16.58 4.57 -4.74
N LEU A 69 -17.01 3.54 -4.01
CA LEU A 69 -16.10 2.51 -3.50
C LEU A 69 -16.31 1.19 -4.21
N ASP A 70 -15.21 0.56 -4.65
CA ASP A 70 -15.18 -0.83 -5.05
C ASP A 70 -14.90 -1.74 -3.86
N GLY A 71 -14.23 -1.22 -2.84
CA GLY A 71 -13.90 -1.94 -1.64
C GLY A 71 -13.49 -1.01 -0.50
N LEU A 72 -13.52 -1.55 0.70
CA LEU A 72 -13.11 -0.85 1.91
C LEU A 72 -12.40 -1.84 2.82
N HIS A 73 -11.22 -1.46 3.31
CA HIS A 73 -10.48 -2.22 4.30
C HIS A 73 -10.18 -1.32 5.50
N VAL A 74 -10.53 -1.79 6.71
CA VAL A 74 -10.26 -1.07 7.95
C VAL A 74 -9.53 -2.00 8.90
N GLU A 75 -8.41 -1.54 9.43
CA GLU A 75 -7.63 -2.32 10.39
C GLU A 75 -6.92 -1.43 11.39
N LEU A 76 -6.46 -2.03 12.49
CA LEU A 76 -5.59 -1.32 13.44
C LEU A 76 -4.33 -0.82 12.74
N ALA A 77 -3.97 0.43 13.01
CA ALA A 77 -2.79 1.05 12.41
C ALA A 77 -1.52 0.27 12.71
N GLU A 78 -1.38 -0.27 13.92
CA GLU A 78 -0.21 -1.08 14.28
C GLU A 78 -0.04 -2.32 13.38
N ASN A 79 -1.16 -2.96 13.01
CA ASN A 79 -1.13 -4.12 12.13
C ASN A 79 -0.77 -3.72 10.69
N TYR A 80 -1.33 -2.61 10.24
CA TYR A 80 -1.00 -2.06 8.94
C TYR A 80 0.48 -1.67 8.85
N ASP A 81 0.97 -0.95 9.85
CA ASP A 81 2.35 -0.48 9.89
C ASP A 81 3.33 -1.67 9.93
N ALA A 82 3.05 -2.68 10.73
CA ALA A 82 3.89 -3.89 10.80
C ALA A 82 3.98 -4.61 9.46
N ARG A 83 2.88 -4.66 8.71
CA ARG A 83 2.83 -5.28 7.39
C ARG A 83 3.46 -4.39 6.32
N SER A 84 3.18 -3.08 6.37
CA SER A 84 3.65 -2.11 5.38
C SER A 84 5.13 -1.78 5.51
N ASP A 85 5.68 -1.81 6.72
CA ASP A 85 7.11 -1.57 6.95
C ASP A 85 7.97 -2.55 6.15
N GLY A 86 7.48 -3.78 5.93
CA GLY A 86 8.14 -4.75 5.07
C GLY A 86 8.03 -4.43 3.57
N TYR A 87 7.11 -3.56 3.17
CA TYR A 87 6.83 -3.30 1.74
C TYR A 87 7.14 -1.88 1.29
N THR A 88 6.89 -0.89 2.14
CA THR A 88 6.91 0.52 1.73
C THR A 88 8.22 1.22 2.09
N PHE A 89 8.75 0.96 3.27
CA PHE A 89 9.93 1.66 3.78
C PHE A 89 11.20 0.83 3.79
N GLN A 90 11.09 -0.48 3.62
CA GLN A 90 12.21 -1.41 3.66
C GLN A 90 12.24 -2.28 2.42
N THR A 91 12.28 -1.64 1.27
CA THR A 91 12.43 -2.34 0.00
C THR A 91 13.83 -2.11 -0.57
N MET A 92 14.26 -3.05 -1.38
CA MET A 92 15.51 -2.99 -2.14
C MET A 92 15.22 -2.95 -3.62
N THR A 93 16.14 -2.33 -4.37
CA THR A 93 16.17 -2.43 -5.83
C THR A 93 16.80 -3.78 -6.22
N VAL A 94 16.67 -4.15 -7.51
CA VAL A 94 17.31 -5.37 -8.04
C VAL A 94 18.83 -5.34 -7.83
N PRO A 95 19.55 -4.24 -8.18
CA PRO A 95 20.99 -4.17 -7.91
C PRO A 95 21.36 -4.34 -6.44
N GLU A 96 20.62 -3.71 -5.54
CA GLU A 96 20.85 -3.83 -4.09
C GLU A 96 20.63 -5.24 -3.60
N ALA A 97 19.57 -5.91 -4.05
CA ALA A 97 19.28 -7.29 -3.69
C ALA A 97 20.35 -8.24 -4.23
N ALA A 98 20.80 -8.02 -5.46
CA ALA A 98 21.88 -8.82 -6.07
C ALA A 98 23.17 -8.72 -5.25
N GLU A 99 23.54 -7.53 -4.83
CA GLU A 99 24.72 -7.31 -3.99
C GLU A 99 24.57 -8.01 -2.63
N THR A 100 23.41 -7.86 -1.99
CA THR A 100 23.15 -8.46 -0.68
C THR A 100 23.16 -9.99 -0.74
N LEU A 101 22.57 -10.57 -1.79
CA LEU A 101 22.50 -12.02 -1.97
C LEU A 101 23.77 -12.62 -2.58
N GLY A 102 24.69 -11.78 -3.08
CA GLY A 102 25.91 -12.26 -3.74
C GLY A 102 25.64 -12.97 -5.07
N ILE A 103 24.61 -12.56 -5.80
CA ILE A 103 24.22 -13.12 -7.08
C ILE A 103 24.09 -12.02 -8.13
N THR A 104 23.92 -12.38 -9.40
CA THR A 104 23.74 -11.42 -10.47
C THR A 104 22.34 -10.82 -10.46
N GLN A 105 22.19 -9.65 -11.09
CA GLN A 105 20.86 -9.04 -11.24
C GLN A 105 19.92 -9.93 -12.04
N GLN A 106 20.43 -10.62 -13.06
CA GLN A 106 19.64 -11.58 -13.84
C GLN A 106 19.14 -12.73 -13.00
N ALA A 107 19.95 -13.20 -12.04
CA ALA A 107 19.56 -14.25 -11.11
C ALA A 107 18.44 -13.77 -10.16
N VAL A 108 18.50 -12.50 -9.71
CA VAL A 108 17.43 -11.89 -8.93
C VAL A 108 16.13 -11.83 -9.73
N LEU A 109 16.19 -11.34 -10.96
CA LEU A 109 15.03 -11.27 -11.86
C LEU A 109 14.42 -12.64 -12.13
N HIS A 110 15.28 -13.67 -12.30
CA HIS A 110 14.82 -15.03 -12.48
C HIS A 110 14.05 -15.54 -11.25
N ARG A 111 14.58 -15.30 -10.05
CA ARG A 111 13.91 -15.68 -8.80
C ARG A 111 12.55 -15.00 -8.65
N ILE A 112 12.45 -13.72 -9.05
CA ILE A 112 11.18 -12.99 -9.05
C ILE A 112 10.20 -13.65 -10.03
N LYS A 113 10.66 -13.98 -11.23
CA LYS A 113 9.84 -14.58 -12.28
C LYS A 113 9.27 -15.94 -11.90
N VAL A 114 10.07 -16.78 -11.23
CA VAL A 114 9.63 -18.12 -10.81
C VAL A 114 8.92 -18.12 -9.45
N GLY A 115 8.82 -16.95 -8.80
CA GLY A 115 8.11 -16.82 -7.53
C GLY A 115 8.89 -17.22 -6.28
N SER A 116 10.19 -17.51 -6.40
CA SER A 116 11.02 -17.87 -5.25
C SER A 116 11.48 -16.65 -4.45
N LEU A 117 11.44 -15.46 -5.05
CA LEU A 117 11.73 -14.19 -4.38
C LEU A 117 10.54 -13.26 -4.55
N ARG A 118 9.94 -12.88 -3.43
CA ARG A 118 8.78 -11.98 -3.45
C ARG A 118 9.21 -10.57 -3.84
N ALA A 119 8.48 -9.98 -4.78
CA ALA A 119 8.74 -8.63 -5.25
C ALA A 119 7.47 -7.99 -5.80
N ARG A 120 7.47 -6.66 -5.80
CA ARG A 120 6.37 -5.87 -6.35
C ARG A 120 6.92 -4.94 -7.42
N LYS A 121 6.22 -4.87 -8.54
CA LYS A 121 6.60 -3.96 -9.61
C LYS A 121 6.05 -2.56 -9.35
N ASN A 122 6.95 -1.56 -9.43
CA ASN A 122 6.61 -0.15 -9.28
C ASN A 122 7.09 0.58 -10.53
N GLY A 123 6.18 0.74 -11.49
CA GLY A 123 6.57 1.28 -12.79
C GLY A 123 7.47 0.31 -13.56
N ARG A 124 8.70 0.75 -13.87
CA ARG A 124 9.71 -0.08 -14.55
C ARG A 124 10.56 -0.90 -13.58
N ASP A 125 10.54 -0.54 -12.30
CA ASP A 125 11.44 -1.11 -11.31
C ASP A 125 10.73 -2.10 -10.41
N TRP A 126 11.47 -3.13 -10.01
CA TRP A 126 11.03 -4.05 -8.98
C TRP A 126 11.40 -3.53 -7.60
N ARG A 127 10.48 -3.65 -6.65
CA ARG A 127 10.71 -3.40 -5.23
C ARG A 127 10.67 -4.71 -4.48
N ILE A 128 11.76 -5.03 -3.84
CA ILE A 128 11.95 -6.31 -3.16
C ILE A 128 11.96 -6.04 -1.65
N PRO A 129 11.03 -6.62 -0.87
CA PRO A 129 11.05 -6.44 0.58
C PRO A 129 12.37 -6.92 1.17
N ARG A 130 12.96 -6.13 2.08
CA ARG A 130 14.18 -6.55 2.80
C ARG A 130 13.99 -7.85 3.53
N ALA A 131 12.79 -8.08 4.10
CA ALA A 131 12.44 -9.32 4.76
C ALA A 131 12.53 -10.53 3.82
N ALA A 132 12.11 -10.38 2.56
CA ALA A 132 12.22 -11.44 1.55
C ALA A 132 13.68 -11.75 1.21
N VAL A 133 14.52 -10.71 1.10
CA VAL A 133 15.96 -10.88 0.84
C VAL A 133 16.65 -11.55 2.03
N ALA A 134 16.34 -11.11 3.24
CA ALA A 134 16.89 -11.71 4.47
C ALA A 134 16.53 -13.19 4.59
N LYS A 135 15.29 -13.55 4.23
CA LYS A 135 14.83 -14.94 4.25
C LYS A 135 15.52 -15.81 3.18
N ALA A 136 15.95 -15.21 2.07
CA ALA A 136 16.62 -15.89 0.97
C ALA A 136 18.13 -16.07 1.19
N LEU A 137 18.70 -15.43 2.22
CA LEU A 137 20.12 -15.56 2.58
C LEU A 137 20.49 -16.94 3.15
#